data_d7c17284fe99fe6709bdb3948911c31a
#
_entry.id   d7c17284fe99fe6709bdb3948911c31a
#
_cell.length_a   1.000
_cell.length_b   1.000
_cell.length_c   1.000
_cell.angle_alpha   90.00
_cell.angle_beta   90.00
_cell.angle_gamma   90.00
#
_symmetry.space_group_name_H-M   'P 1'
#
loop_
_entity.id
_entity.type
_entity.pdbx_description
1 polymer ?
#
loop_
_entity_poly.entity_id
_entity_poly.type
_entity_poly.pdbx_seq_one_letter_code
_entity_poly.pdbx_strand_id
1 'polypeptide(L)'
;MNKVASLGDIVSGDELNSVKLSRITNLSQSNLWKTLNGKVPMTFAKLVKILSGLNSEEEKMEVVQEFLKHTDKEADIRIAMYYLYLSGYTELLHGLVEKEYKQSVTNNYRDIFRVCLDRQTHSLRSGAFLKEIESLRTQVNLNKTGVNILINTLIIYGYFDLGAYNVLTVLQGMIQEKINEMPRGLEKTLNESELNIICAYAYLMQDEVKMARESLQKVLEKQEIPRLLKATALSIFAESYIFCEPDKALHFFELSLSELRKLKNNKSLLKRKLVENTTAFCCIIHNIPVKLEYIHDDAEIALQCIRQNKNSEACKILNQISNRTAIQDFYLSIATNDEGLRRKAYHRFLKDGNLFYIKIFDILK
;
A
#
# COMPACT_ATOMS: atom_id res chain seq x y z
N MET A 1 29.46 -19.42 -14.85
CA MET A 1 28.85 -18.76 -16.03
C MET A 1 27.55 -19.49 -16.33
N ASN A 2 26.43 -19.12 -15.71
CA ASN A 2 25.19 -19.86 -15.92
C ASN A 2 23.99 -18.92 -15.97
N LYS A 3 23.34 -18.96 -17.12
CA LYS A 3 21.90 -18.85 -17.38
C LYS A 3 21.15 -17.66 -16.77
N VAL A 4 21.41 -16.51 -17.33
CA VAL A 4 20.39 -15.47 -17.57
C VAL A 4 19.76 -15.75 -18.98
N ALA A 5 19.82 -16.98 -19.46
CA ALA A 5 19.23 -17.38 -20.74
C ALA A 5 17.71 -17.14 -20.76
N SER A 6 17.02 -17.33 -19.64
CA SER A 6 15.58 -17.09 -19.56
C SER A 6 15.18 -15.61 -19.64
N LEU A 7 16.02 -14.69 -19.17
CA LEU A 7 15.76 -13.24 -19.32
C LEU A 7 15.93 -12.78 -20.78
N GLY A 8 16.92 -13.34 -21.48
CA GLY A 8 17.10 -13.14 -22.93
C GLY A 8 15.89 -13.67 -23.71
N ASP A 9 15.38 -14.83 -23.35
CA ASP A 9 14.25 -15.49 -24.01
C ASP A 9 12.91 -14.77 -23.74
N ILE A 10 12.69 -14.28 -22.51
CA ILE A 10 11.49 -13.50 -22.15
C ILE A 10 11.51 -12.11 -22.80
N VAL A 11 12.70 -11.50 -22.93
CA VAL A 11 12.87 -10.19 -23.57
C VAL A 11 12.96 -10.26 -25.08
N SER A 12 13.25 -11.42 -25.66
CA SER A 12 13.28 -11.67 -27.12
C SER A 12 11.92 -12.00 -27.72
N GLY A 13 10.87 -12.16 -26.92
CA GLY A 13 9.50 -12.21 -27.41
C GLY A 13 9.13 -10.93 -28.17
N ASP A 14 8.35 -11.03 -29.23
CA ASP A 14 8.04 -9.97 -30.23
C ASP A 14 7.53 -8.63 -29.65
N GLU A 15 7.16 -8.55 -28.36
CA GLU A 15 6.63 -7.33 -27.74
C GLU A 15 7.70 -6.38 -27.18
N LEU A 16 8.94 -6.86 -26.91
CA LEU A 16 9.97 -6.06 -26.24
C LEU A 16 11.28 -6.00 -27.03
N ASN A 17 11.32 -5.18 -28.07
CA ASN A 17 12.59 -4.92 -28.73
C ASN A 17 13.49 -3.98 -27.87
N SER A 18 14.81 -4.04 -28.10
CA SER A 18 15.82 -3.28 -27.37
C SER A 18 15.59 -1.74 -27.40
N VAL A 19 14.90 -1.23 -28.42
CA VAL A 19 14.56 0.19 -28.59
C VAL A 19 13.44 0.56 -27.62
N LYS A 20 12.38 -0.26 -27.54
CA LYS A 20 11.25 -0.05 -26.65
C LYS A 20 11.70 -0.14 -25.18
N LEU A 21 12.50 -1.17 -24.85
CA LEU A 21 13.08 -1.32 -23.52
C LEU A 21 14.00 -0.16 -23.15
N SER A 22 14.82 0.35 -24.06
CA SER A 22 15.69 1.49 -23.83
C SER A 22 14.88 2.74 -23.45
N ARG A 23 13.76 2.98 -24.11
CA ARG A 23 12.86 4.11 -23.80
C ARG A 23 12.16 3.95 -22.46
N ILE A 24 11.67 2.75 -22.13
CA ILE A 24 10.95 2.46 -20.89
C ILE A 24 11.91 2.52 -19.69
N THR A 25 13.10 1.94 -19.84
CA THR A 25 14.05 1.75 -18.72
C THR A 25 15.00 2.94 -18.54
N ASN A 26 15.00 3.88 -19.48
CA ASN A 26 16.00 4.95 -19.54
C ASN A 26 17.46 4.44 -19.54
N LEU A 27 17.68 3.19 -19.96
CA LEU A 27 18.98 2.57 -20.16
C LEU A 27 19.35 2.66 -21.64
N SER A 28 20.61 2.97 -21.95
CA SER A 28 21.07 2.93 -23.34
C SER A 28 20.95 1.52 -23.91
N GLN A 29 20.65 1.39 -25.21
CA GLN A 29 20.55 0.10 -25.88
C GLN A 29 21.82 -0.75 -25.68
N SER A 30 23.00 -0.13 -25.69
CA SER A 30 24.28 -0.79 -25.44
C SER A 30 24.35 -1.35 -24.00
N ASN A 31 23.87 -0.62 -23.01
CA ASN A 31 23.87 -1.08 -21.62
C ASN A 31 22.86 -2.22 -21.41
N LEU A 32 21.66 -2.11 -21.99
CA LEU A 32 20.67 -3.19 -22.01
C LEU A 32 21.24 -4.45 -22.64
N TRP A 33 21.79 -4.34 -23.84
CA TRP A 33 22.39 -5.47 -24.54
C TRP A 33 23.50 -6.14 -23.72
N LYS A 34 24.42 -5.32 -23.14
CA LYS A 34 25.51 -5.83 -22.28
C LYS A 34 24.96 -6.56 -21.04
N THR A 35 23.91 -6.03 -20.44
CA THR A 35 23.28 -6.59 -19.22
C THR A 35 22.57 -7.90 -19.56
N LEU A 36 21.77 -7.93 -20.63
CA LEU A 36 21.03 -9.14 -21.07
C LEU A 36 21.96 -10.26 -21.52
N ASN A 37 23.12 -9.91 -22.10
CA ASN A 37 24.14 -10.89 -22.52
C ASN A 37 25.20 -11.21 -21.43
N GLY A 38 24.94 -10.82 -20.18
CA GLY A 38 25.82 -11.13 -19.05
C GLY A 38 27.17 -10.43 -19.02
N LYS A 39 27.42 -9.46 -19.94
CA LYS A 39 28.66 -8.68 -19.98
C LYS A 39 28.74 -7.63 -18.87
N VAL A 40 27.61 -7.22 -18.33
CA VAL A 40 27.47 -6.36 -17.16
C VAL A 40 26.53 -7.07 -16.18
N PRO A 41 26.89 -7.12 -14.88
CA PRO A 41 26.06 -7.78 -13.89
C PRO A 41 24.65 -7.17 -13.84
N MET A 42 23.63 -8.04 -13.83
CA MET A 42 22.27 -7.67 -13.51
C MET A 42 22.22 -7.32 -12.02
N THR A 43 21.62 -6.17 -11.68
CA THR A 43 21.25 -5.82 -10.30
C THR A 43 19.74 -5.88 -10.17
N PHE A 44 19.22 -6.06 -8.95
CA PHE A 44 17.77 -6.08 -8.73
C PHE A 44 17.10 -4.78 -9.20
N ALA A 45 17.73 -3.63 -8.99
CA ALA A 45 17.23 -2.34 -9.46
C ALA A 45 17.13 -2.27 -11.01
N LYS A 46 18.11 -2.80 -11.73
CA LYS A 46 18.05 -2.88 -13.21
C LYS A 46 16.95 -3.85 -13.65
N LEU A 47 16.81 -4.98 -12.94
CA LEU A 47 15.76 -5.96 -13.21
C LEU A 47 14.38 -5.31 -13.09
N VAL A 48 14.07 -4.62 -11.99
CA VAL A 48 12.79 -3.93 -11.81
C VAL A 48 12.50 -2.94 -12.93
N LYS A 49 13.51 -2.17 -13.37
CA LYS A 49 13.36 -1.28 -14.54
C LYS A 49 12.96 -2.03 -15.80
N ILE A 50 13.62 -3.13 -16.10
CA ILE A 50 13.31 -3.96 -17.28
C ILE A 50 11.88 -4.53 -17.15
N LEU A 51 11.53 -5.03 -15.96
CA LEU A 51 10.22 -5.61 -15.69
C LEU A 51 9.07 -4.59 -15.74
N SER A 52 9.34 -3.29 -15.56
CA SER A 52 8.31 -2.25 -15.70
C SER A 52 7.70 -2.21 -17.12
N GLY A 53 8.42 -2.72 -18.11
CA GLY A 53 7.96 -2.85 -19.50
C GLY A 53 7.06 -4.07 -19.78
N LEU A 54 7.01 -5.06 -18.87
CA LEU A 54 6.16 -6.23 -19.00
C LEU A 54 4.74 -5.93 -18.52
N ASN A 55 3.76 -6.51 -19.21
CA ASN A 55 2.34 -6.35 -18.85
C ASN A 55 1.89 -7.39 -17.82
N SER A 56 2.37 -8.63 -17.92
CA SER A 56 2.02 -9.73 -17.02
C SER A 56 2.79 -9.61 -15.70
N GLU A 57 2.06 -9.58 -14.60
CA GLU A 57 2.67 -9.55 -13.28
C GLU A 57 3.19 -10.93 -12.85
N GLU A 58 2.60 -12.01 -13.38
CA GLU A 58 3.06 -13.38 -13.17
C GLU A 58 4.44 -13.59 -13.77
N GLU A 59 4.61 -13.22 -15.04
CA GLU A 59 5.91 -13.28 -15.73
C GLU A 59 6.98 -12.47 -14.99
N LYS A 60 6.62 -11.27 -14.48
CA LYS A 60 7.54 -10.48 -13.65
C LYS A 60 8.02 -11.23 -12.43
N MET A 61 7.09 -11.90 -11.72
CA MET A 61 7.43 -12.61 -10.49
C MET A 61 8.20 -13.89 -10.74
N GLU A 62 7.96 -14.58 -11.84
CA GLU A 62 8.78 -15.71 -12.27
C GLU A 62 10.24 -15.27 -12.51
N VAL A 63 10.42 -14.15 -13.20
CA VAL A 63 11.76 -13.57 -13.44
C VAL A 63 12.42 -13.10 -12.15
N VAL A 64 11.68 -12.48 -11.24
CA VAL A 64 12.19 -12.11 -9.91
C VAL A 64 12.62 -13.33 -9.13
N GLN A 65 11.80 -14.39 -9.12
CA GLN A 65 12.13 -15.64 -8.43
C GLN A 65 13.40 -16.30 -9.00
N GLU A 66 13.53 -16.32 -10.32
CA GLU A 66 14.71 -16.87 -10.97
C GLU A 66 15.97 -16.06 -10.67
N PHE A 67 15.87 -14.72 -10.70
CA PHE A 67 16.97 -13.85 -10.29
C PHE A 67 17.41 -14.13 -8.84
N LEU A 68 16.47 -14.31 -7.92
CA LEU A 68 16.75 -14.54 -6.50
C LEU A 68 17.37 -15.92 -6.20
N LYS A 69 17.17 -16.90 -7.09
CA LYS A 69 17.86 -18.20 -6.99
C LYS A 69 19.34 -18.11 -7.33
N HIS A 70 19.72 -17.16 -8.16
CA HIS A 70 21.07 -17.05 -8.72
C HIS A 70 21.89 -15.85 -8.22
N THR A 71 21.30 -14.98 -7.42
CA THR A 71 22.04 -13.82 -6.89
C THR A 71 22.68 -14.11 -5.54
N ASP A 72 24.01 -13.87 -5.44
CA ASP A 72 24.75 -13.91 -4.18
C ASP A 72 24.95 -12.51 -3.58
N LYS A 73 24.44 -11.46 -4.27
CA LYS A 73 24.63 -10.08 -3.83
C LYS A 73 23.58 -9.72 -2.78
N GLU A 74 23.99 -9.72 -1.52
CA GLU A 74 23.09 -9.39 -0.41
C GLU A 74 22.48 -7.99 -0.48
N ALA A 75 23.14 -7.02 -1.13
CA ALA A 75 22.55 -5.72 -1.40
C ALA A 75 21.31 -5.81 -2.32
N ASP A 76 21.35 -6.66 -3.35
CA ASP A 76 20.21 -6.90 -4.22
C ASP A 76 19.10 -7.66 -3.47
N ILE A 77 19.46 -8.59 -2.58
CA ILE A 77 18.51 -9.34 -1.73
C ILE A 77 17.74 -8.39 -0.79
N ARG A 78 18.42 -7.43 -0.15
CA ARG A 78 17.75 -6.44 0.73
C ARG A 78 16.71 -5.61 -0.03
N ILE A 79 17.07 -5.10 -1.21
CA ILE A 79 16.15 -4.33 -2.04
C ILE A 79 14.99 -5.22 -2.52
N ALA A 80 15.26 -6.49 -2.83
CA ALA A 80 14.23 -7.45 -3.24
C ALA A 80 13.25 -7.75 -2.10
N MET A 81 13.72 -7.97 -0.85
CA MET A 81 12.84 -8.13 0.31
C MET A 81 11.86 -6.94 0.42
N TYR A 82 12.37 -5.72 0.29
CA TYR A 82 11.55 -4.53 0.37
C TYR A 82 10.56 -4.42 -0.79
N TYR A 83 11.00 -4.67 -2.01
CA TYR A 83 10.13 -4.67 -3.18
C TYR A 83 9.01 -5.70 -3.08
N LEU A 84 9.32 -6.92 -2.65
CA LEU A 84 8.35 -8.00 -2.46
C LEU A 84 7.34 -7.68 -1.36
N TYR A 85 7.79 -7.08 -0.24
CA TYR A 85 6.93 -6.60 0.82
C TYR A 85 5.89 -5.59 0.30
N LEU A 86 6.34 -4.56 -0.44
CA LEU A 86 5.47 -3.53 -1.02
C LEU A 86 4.59 -4.06 -2.15
N SER A 87 5.03 -5.11 -2.84
CA SER A 87 4.26 -5.78 -3.90
C SER A 87 3.22 -6.77 -3.36
N GLY A 88 3.32 -7.16 -2.07
CA GLY A 88 2.42 -8.12 -1.43
C GLY A 88 2.70 -9.59 -1.76
N TYR A 89 3.90 -9.91 -2.25
CA TYR A 89 4.32 -11.29 -2.53
C TYR A 89 4.91 -11.95 -1.28
N THR A 90 4.03 -12.25 -0.33
CA THR A 90 4.37 -12.77 1.00
C THR A 90 5.11 -14.11 0.95
N GLU A 91 4.77 -15.00 0.03
CA GLU A 91 5.41 -16.31 -0.10
C GLU A 91 6.87 -16.21 -0.55
N LEU A 92 7.16 -15.37 -1.55
CA LEU A 92 8.54 -15.14 -1.99
C LEU A 92 9.36 -14.42 -0.91
N LEU A 93 8.75 -13.45 -0.22
CA LEU A 93 9.39 -12.77 0.89
C LEU A 93 9.68 -13.73 2.05
N HIS A 94 8.73 -14.61 2.38
CA HIS A 94 8.91 -15.64 3.41
C HIS A 94 10.13 -16.52 3.08
N GLY A 95 10.27 -16.96 1.83
CA GLY A 95 11.44 -17.74 1.41
C GLY A 95 12.79 -16.99 1.53
N LEU A 96 12.79 -15.66 1.60
CA LEU A 96 13.99 -14.87 1.85
C LEU A 96 14.26 -14.69 3.36
N VAL A 97 13.23 -14.46 4.17
CA VAL A 97 13.41 -14.21 5.62
C VAL A 97 13.72 -15.47 6.42
N GLU A 98 13.56 -16.66 5.83
CA GLU A 98 13.96 -17.93 6.45
C GLU A 98 15.45 -18.25 6.25
N LYS A 99 16.18 -17.45 5.45
CA LYS A 99 17.60 -17.68 5.17
C LYS A 99 18.48 -16.92 6.15
N GLU A 100 19.67 -17.49 6.42
CA GLU A 100 20.76 -16.78 7.08
C GLU A 100 21.68 -16.12 6.07
N TYR A 101 22.17 -14.93 6.38
CA TYR A 101 23.02 -14.13 5.50
C TYR A 101 24.38 -13.86 6.16
N LYS A 102 25.41 -13.66 5.33
CA LYS A 102 26.78 -13.40 5.81
C LYS A 102 26.91 -11.99 6.41
N GLN A 103 26.21 -11.01 5.84
CA GLN A 103 26.25 -9.63 6.31
C GLN A 103 25.21 -9.40 7.41
N SER A 104 25.65 -8.88 8.55
CA SER A 104 24.76 -8.54 9.68
C SER A 104 23.65 -7.55 9.27
N VAL A 105 23.94 -6.61 8.36
CA VAL A 105 22.94 -5.68 7.85
C VAL A 105 21.81 -6.39 7.08
N THR A 106 22.11 -7.47 6.36
CA THR A 106 21.08 -8.25 5.65
C THR A 106 20.23 -9.05 6.61
N ASN A 107 20.83 -9.58 7.69
CA ASN A 107 20.08 -10.22 8.78
C ASN A 107 19.16 -9.21 9.49
N ASN A 108 19.58 -7.94 9.68
CA ASN A 108 18.70 -6.91 10.21
C ASN A 108 17.46 -6.67 9.29
N TYR A 109 17.66 -6.62 7.95
CA TYR A 109 16.54 -6.54 7.00
C TYR A 109 15.63 -7.76 7.08
N ARG A 110 16.21 -8.97 7.16
CA ARG A 110 15.47 -10.22 7.35
C ARG A 110 14.56 -10.16 8.58
N ASP A 111 15.10 -9.76 9.72
CA ASP A 111 14.37 -9.74 10.99
C ASP A 111 13.25 -8.68 10.96
N ILE A 112 13.52 -7.51 10.36
CA ILE A 112 12.53 -6.47 10.13
C ILE A 112 11.39 -7.00 9.24
N PHE A 113 11.71 -7.62 8.10
CA PHE A 113 10.68 -8.11 7.18
C PHE A 113 9.93 -9.34 7.69
N ARG A 114 10.50 -10.12 8.64
CA ARG A 114 9.75 -11.15 9.36
C ARG A 114 8.61 -10.53 10.16
N VAL A 115 8.88 -9.48 10.94
CA VAL A 115 7.85 -8.75 11.69
C VAL A 115 6.84 -8.07 10.75
N CYS A 116 7.29 -7.59 9.58
CA CYS A 116 6.39 -7.08 8.55
C CYS A 116 5.43 -8.14 8.00
N LEU A 117 5.91 -9.37 7.79
CA LEU A 117 5.08 -10.50 7.37
C LEU A 117 4.03 -10.85 8.42
N ASP A 118 4.41 -10.90 9.69
CA ASP A 118 3.49 -11.18 10.80
C ASP A 118 2.37 -10.15 10.89
N ARG A 119 2.68 -8.87 10.62
CA ARG A 119 1.64 -7.83 10.49
C ARG A 119 0.77 -8.06 9.25
N GLN A 120 1.34 -8.41 8.10
CA GLN A 120 0.58 -8.61 6.85
C GLN A 120 -0.34 -9.83 6.90
N THR A 121 0.04 -10.86 7.63
CA THR A 121 -0.76 -12.08 7.86
C THR A 121 -1.71 -11.95 9.05
N HIS A 122 -1.76 -10.76 9.68
CA HIS A 122 -2.60 -10.47 10.85
C HIS A 122 -2.28 -11.28 12.12
N SER A 123 -1.11 -11.89 12.20
CA SER A 123 -0.62 -12.53 13.44
C SER A 123 -0.20 -11.50 14.49
N LEU A 124 0.27 -10.32 14.06
CA LEU A 124 0.56 -9.16 14.93
C LEU A 124 -0.32 -7.96 14.57
N ARG A 125 -1.00 -7.37 15.57
CA ARG A 125 -1.90 -6.22 15.37
C ARG A 125 -1.63 -5.11 16.40
N SER A 126 -1.82 -3.86 15.95
CA SER A 126 -1.88 -2.65 16.80
C SER A 126 -0.75 -2.58 17.84
N GLY A 127 -1.09 -2.55 19.13
CA GLY A 127 -0.11 -2.37 20.20
C GLY A 127 0.89 -3.53 20.33
N ALA A 128 0.55 -4.76 19.96
CA ALA A 128 1.48 -5.88 19.94
C ALA A 128 2.53 -5.70 18.86
N PHE A 129 2.12 -5.24 17.66
CA PHE A 129 3.05 -4.91 16.58
C PHE A 129 4.04 -3.81 17.00
N LEU A 130 3.55 -2.72 17.60
CA LEU A 130 4.42 -1.62 18.04
C LEU A 130 5.45 -2.08 19.08
N LYS A 131 5.05 -2.89 20.06
CA LYS A 131 5.97 -3.49 21.05
C LYS A 131 7.05 -4.33 20.40
N GLU A 132 6.69 -5.15 19.42
CA GLU A 132 7.64 -6.00 18.70
C GLU A 132 8.65 -5.16 17.92
N ILE A 133 8.21 -4.09 17.25
CA ILE A 133 9.13 -3.17 16.55
C ILE A 133 10.07 -2.45 17.53
N GLU A 134 9.58 -2.00 18.67
CA GLU A 134 10.43 -1.37 19.68
C GLU A 134 11.44 -2.34 20.27
N SER A 135 11.08 -3.61 20.48
CA SER A 135 12.01 -4.66 20.87
C SER A 135 13.08 -4.88 19.79
N LEU A 136 12.66 -5.02 18.54
CA LEU A 136 13.55 -5.21 17.40
C LEU A 136 14.52 -4.02 17.22
N ARG A 137 14.07 -2.80 17.49
CA ARG A 137 14.88 -1.58 17.43
C ARG A 137 16.13 -1.65 18.30
N THR A 138 16.08 -2.34 19.45
CA THR A 138 17.23 -2.51 20.35
C THR A 138 18.24 -3.55 19.86
N GLN A 139 17.84 -4.40 18.92
CA GLN A 139 18.63 -5.54 18.43
C GLN A 139 19.35 -5.24 17.11
N VAL A 140 18.81 -4.28 16.31
CA VAL A 140 19.32 -3.97 14.98
C VAL A 140 20.32 -2.80 15.00
N ASN A 141 21.19 -2.75 13.99
CA ASN A 141 22.18 -1.67 13.87
C ASN A 141 21.57 -0.42 13.20
N LEU A 142 21.09 0.51 14.01
CA LEU A 142 20.49 1.78 13.57
C LEU A 142 21.48 2.77 12.94
N ASN A 143 22.79 2.53 13.00
CA ASN A 143 23.79 3.33 12.27
C ASN A 143 23.75 3.05 10.76
N LYS A 144 23.07 1.99 10.33
CA LYS A 144 22.81 1.73 8.90
C LYS A 144 21.55 2.46 8.47
N THR A 145 21.71 3.46 7.60
CA THR A 145 20.63 4.36 7.17
C THR A 145 19.37 3.62 6.73
N GLY A 146 19.48 2.58 5.88
CA GLY A 146 18.33 1.80 5.44
C GLY A 146 17.60 1.06 6.58
N VAL A 147 18.35 0.48 7.53
CA VAL A 147 17.76 -0.18 8.73
C VAL A 147 17.03 0.85 9.59
N ASN A 148 17.65 2.02 9.81
CA ASN A 148 17.05 3.10 10.60
C ASN A 148 15.72 3.58 9.97
N ILE A 149 15.70 3.82 8.66
CA ILE A 149 14.50 4.24 7.95
C ILE A 149 13.40 3.18 8.07
N LEU A 150 13.70 1.92 7.80
CA LEU A 150 12.71 0.83 7.88
C LEU A 150 12.09 0.72 9.27
N ILE A 151 12.90 0.69 10.34
CA ILE A 151 12.40 0.61 11.72
C ILE A 151 11.48 1.80 12.04
N ASN A 152 11.90 3.03 11.69
CA ASN A 152 11.08 4.20 11.98
C ASN A 152 9.79 4.23 11.13
N THR A 153 9.83 3.74 9.88
CA THR A 153 8.63 3.58 9.05
C THR A 153 7.66 2.56 9.66
N LEU A 154 8.17 1.46 10.25
CA LEU A 154 7.32 0.49 10.94
C LEU A 154 6.73 1.05 12.26
N ILE A 155 7.47 1.91 12.96
CA ILE A 155 6.93 2.66 14.12
C ILE A 155 5.75 3.55 13.66
N ILE A 156 5.88 4.22 12.53
CA ILE A 156 4.77 4.97 11.91
C ILE A 156 3.56 4.05 11.68
N TYR A 157 3.75 2.85 11.12
CA TYR A 157 2.65 1.89 10.95
C TYR A 157 2.00 1.49 12.28
N GLY A 158 2.78 1.32 13.34
CA GLY A 158 2.25 1.01 14.67
C GLY A 158 1.34 2.13 15.20
N TYR A 159 1.76 3.38 15.10
CA TYR A 159 0.94 4.54 15.47
C TYR A 159 -0.26 4.73 14.54
N PHE A 160 -0.10 4.44 13.25
CA PHE A 160 -1.18 4.43 12.28
C PHE A 160 -2.28 3.44 12.67
N ASP A 161 -1.92 2.22 13.02
CA ASP A 161 -2.85 1.17 13.46
C ASP A 161 -3.58 1.53 14.78
N LEU A 162 -3.03 2.46 15.56
CA LEU A 162 -3.63 3.03 16.77
C LEU A 162 -4.46 4.29 16.52
N GLY A 163 -4.54 4.78 15.28
CA GLY A 163 -5.24 6.04 14.93
C GLY A 163 -4.53 7.32 15.40
N ALA A 164 -3.27 7.24 15.81
CA ALA A 164 -2.49 8.39 16.31
C ALA A 164 -1.88 9.20 15.16
N TYR A 165 -2.72 9.71 14.25
CA TYR A 165 -2.30 10.35 13.00
C TYR A 165 -1.46 11.61 13.18
N ASN A 166 -1.65 12.37 14.27
CA ASN A 166 -0.86 13.55 14.60
C ASN A 166 0.62 13.26 14.89
N VAL A 167 0.93 12.05 15.40
CA VAL A 167 2.31 11.62 15.65
C VAL A 167 3.04 11.35 14.34
N LEU A 168 2.32 10.89 13.31
CA LEU A 168 2.91 10.49 12.02
C LEU A 168 3.54 11.69 11.31
N THR A 169 2.91 12.85 11.34
CA THR A 169 3.42 14.06 10.68
C THR A 169 4.72 14.58 11.31
N VAL A 170 4.90 14.38 12.62
CA VAL A 170 6.16 14.72 13.31
C VAL A 170 7.27 13.76 12.92
N LEU A 171 7.01 12.45 12.91
CA LEU A 171 7.99 11.42 12.55
C LEU A 171 8.38 11.49 11.07
N GLN A 172 7.47 11.93 10.21
CA GLN A 172 7.72 12.05 8.77
C GLN A 172 8.96 12.90 8.47
N GLY A 173 9.11 14.06 9.09
CA GLY A 173 10.24 14.97 8.87
C GLY A 173 11.58 14.27 9.14
N MET A 174 11.69 13.58 10.26
CA MET A 174 12.90 12.87 10.68
C MET A 174 13.26 11.74 9.70
N ILE A 175 12.27 10.99 9.23
CA ILE A 175 12.51 9.88 8.28
C ILE A 175 12.87 10.45 6.91
N GLN A 176 12.20 11.53 6.48
CA GLN A 176 12.48 12.18 5.19
C GLN A 176 13.92 12.72 5.13
N GLU A 177 14.44 13.30 6.21
CA GLU A 177 15.85 13.71 6.29
C GLU A 177 16.78 12.52 6.05
N LYS A 178 16.54 11.38 6.71
CA LYS A 178 17.32 10.17 6.50
C LYS A 178 17.21 9.60 5.08
N ILE A 179 16.03 9.64 4.49
CA ILE A 179 15.83 9.24 3.09
C ILE A 179 16.61 10.17 2.14
N ASN A 180 16.69 11.46 2.44
CA ASN A 180 17.43 12.41 1.62
C ASN A 180 18.94 12.10 1.58
N GLU A 181 19.49 11.57 2.69
CA GLU A 181 20.88 11.10 2.79
C GLU A 181 21.18 9.85 1.93
N MET A 182 20.13 9.08 1.55
CA MET A 182 20.32 7.87 0.75
C MET A 182 20.82 8.18 -0.66
N PRO A 183 21.67 7.31 -1.24
CA PRO A 183 22.04 7.42 -2.65
C PRO A 183 20.79 7.24 -3.54
N ARG A 184 20.79 7.92 -4.70
CA ARG A 184 19.72 7.76 -5.69
C ARG A 184 19.63 6.31 -6.15
N GLY A 185 18.43 5.76 -6.23
CA GLY A 185 18.20 4.40 -6.68
C GLY A 185 16.86 3.84 -6.22
N LEU A 186 16.59 2.59 -6.56
CA LEU A 186 15.32 1.93 -6.29
C LEU A 186 14.97 1.92 -4.80
N GLU A 187 15.92 1.61 -3.92
CA GLU A 187 15.68 1.55 -2.48
C GLU A 187 15.19 2.91 -1.93
N LYS A 188 15.82 4.01 -2.34
CA LYS A 188 15.35 5.37 -2.00
C LYS A 188 13.95 5.63 -2.53
N THR A 189 13.69 5.28 -3.79
CA THR A 189 12.36 5.45 -4.41
C THR A 189 11.26 4.70 -3.65
N LEU A 190 11.53 3.47 -3.20
CA LEU A 190 10.59 2.66 -2.42
C LEU A 190 10.31 3.29 -1.05
N ASN A 191 11.35 3.71 -0.32
CA ASN A 191 11.22 4.37 0.98
C ASN A 191 10.43 5.69 0.89
N GLU A 192 10.77 6.55 -0.09
CA GLU A 192 10.02 7.80 -0.34
C GLU A 192 8.55 7.53 -0.65
N SER A 193 8.27 6.53 -1.48
CA SER A 193 6.91 6.24 -1.92
C SER A 193 6.07 5.67 -0.78
N GLU A 194 6.62 4.75 0.00
CA GLU A 194 5.93 4.19 1.16
C GLU A 194 5.63 5.26 2.21
N LEU A 195 6.63 6.07 2.59
CA LEU A 195 6.45 7.16 3.54
C LEU A 195 5.38 8.16 3.08
N ASN A 196 5.42 8.58 1.81
CA ASN A 196 4.43 9.51 1.26
C ASN A 196 3.00 8.93 1.29
N ILE A 197 2.81 7.63 1.05
CA ILE A 197 1.49 6.98 1.10
C ILE A 197 0.94 6.95 2.52
N ILE A 198 1.75 6.54 3.50
CA ILE A 198 1.31 6.47 4.91
C ILE A 198 0.96 7.86 5.41
N CYS A 199 1.82 8.85 5.14
CA CYS A 199 1.60 10.22 5.57
C CYS A 199 0.41 10.87 4.83
N ALA A 200 0.22 10.56 3.54
CA ALA A 200 -0.94 11.04 2.80
C ALA A 200 -2.26 10.57 3.42
N TYR A 201 -2.33 9.31 3.86
CA TYR A 201 -3.51 8.82 4.56
C TYR A 201 -3.69 9.51 5.92
N ALA A 202 -2.61 9.73 6.68
CA ALA A 202 -2.66 10.45 7.94
C ALA A 202 -3.14 11.90 7.76
N TYR A 203 -2.65 12.60 6.74
CA TYR A 203 -3.13 13.93 6.36
C TYR A 203 -4.62 13.91 5.98
N LEU A 204 -5.04 12.90 5.20
CA LEU A 204 -6.45 12.76 4.83
C LEU A 204 -7.33 12.59 6.06
N MET A 205 -6.95 11.71 7.00
CA MET A 205 -7.72 11.51 8.24
C MET A 205 -7.82 12.79 9.09
N GLN A 206 -6.81 13.66 9.05
CA GLN A 206 -6.80 14.97 9.73
C GLN A 206 -7.50 16.07 8.91
N ASP A 207 -8.15 15.75 7.79
CA ASP A 207 -8.78 16.65 6.84
C ASP A 207 -7.82 17.61 6.10
N GLU A 208 -6.52 17.32 6.14
CA GLU A 208 -5.48 18.04 5.41
C GLU A 208 -5.40 17.54 3.95
N VAL A 209 -6.53 17.64 3.23
CA VAL A 209 -6.73 17.04 1.90
C VAL A 209 -5.69 17.48 0.88
N LYS A 210 -5.27 18.76 0.93
CA LYS A 210 -4.26 19.30 0.00
C LYS A 210 -2.91 18.59 0.19
N MET A 211 -2.45 18.47 1.44
CA MET A 211 -1.19 17.80 1.78
C MET A 211 -1.21 16.32 1.38
N ALA A 212 -2.36 15.66 1.60
CA ALA A 212 -2.56 14.28 1.18
C ALA A 212 -2.39 14.13 -0.35
N ARG A 213 -3.05 14.96 -1.14
CA ARG A 213 -2.97 14.93 -2.61
C ARG A 213 -1.56 15.22 -3.13
N GLU A 214 -0.88 16.22 -2.59
CA GLU A 214 0.51 16.54 -2.97
C GLU A 214 1.47 15.38 -2.70
N SER A 215 1.32 14.70 -1.56
CA SER A 215 2.12 13.53 -1.21
C SER A 215 1.87 12.36 -2.17
N LEU A 216 0.61 12.10 -2.51
CA LEU A 216 0.23 11.02 -3.43
C LEU A 216 0.67 11.30 -4.87
N GLN A 217 0.61 12.55 -5.31
CA GLN A 217 1.08 12.92 -6.65
C GLN A 217 2.57 12.60 -6.82
N LYS A 218 3.41 12.90 -5.82
CA LYS A 218 4.84 12.53 -5.84
C LYS A 218 5.06 11.03 -6.02
N VAL A 219 4.16 10.20 -5.47
CA VAL A 219 4.21 8.74 -5.64
C VAL A 219 3.79 8.34 -7.04
N LEU A 220 2.68 8.89 -7.54
CA LEU A 220 2.11 8.52 -8.84
C LEU A 220 3.00 8.92 -10.03
N GLU A 221 3.89 9.89 -9.87
CA GLU A 221 4.91 10.28 -10.84
C GLU A 221 6.06 9.27 -10.96
N LYS A 222 6.23 8.36 -9.97
CA LYS A 222 7.28 7.35 -10.00
C LYS A 222 6.89 6.16 -10.89
N GLN A 223 7.79 5.74 -11.78
CA GLN A 223 7.56 4.62 -12.71
C GLN A 223 7.95 3.26 -12.12
N GLU A 224 8.92 3.22 -11.19
CA GLU A 224 9.57 1.99 -10.71
C GLU A 224 8.96 1.45 -9.41
N ILE A 225 7.75 1.90 -9.04
CA ILE A 225 7.07 1.43 -7.83
C ILE A 225 6.21 0.19 -8.12
N PRO A 226 6.05 -0.71 -7.12
CA PRO A 226 5.16 -1.85 -7.22
C PRO A 226 3.72 -1.45 -7.57
N ARG A 227 3.04 -2.25 -8.40
CA ARG A 227 1.64 -2.02 -8.79
C ARG A 227 0.71 -1.91 -7.59
N LEU A 228 0.90 -2.73 -6.56
CA LEU A 228 0.09 -2.68 -5.34
C LEU A 228 0.25 -1.34 -4.62
N LEU A 229 1.48 -0.82 -4.58
CA LEU A 229 1.77 0.48 -3.98
C LEU A 229 1.12 1.61 -4.79
N LYS A 230 1.21 1.57 -6.13
CA LYS A 230 0.55 2.50 -7.04
C LYS A 230 -0.97 2.47 -6.88
N ALA A 231 -1.56 1.28 -6.84
CA ALA A 231 -3.00 1.10 -6.63
C ALA A 231 -3.45 1.66 -5.27
N THR A 232 -2.62 1.47 -4.23
CA THR A 232 -2.87 2.04 -2.90
C THR A 232 -2.85 3.58 -2.94
N ALA A 233 -1.86 4.18 -3.61
CA ALA A 233 -1.81 5.63 -3.79
C ALA A 233 -3.04 6.17 -4.54
N LEU A 234 -3.43 5.51 -5.64
CA LEU A 234 -4.63 5.85 -6.41
C LEU A 234 -5.91 5.75 -5.56
N SER A 235 -6.04 4.71 -4.71
CA SER A 235 -7.23 4.55 -3.87
C SER A 235 -7.36 5.67 -2.83
N ILE A 236 -6.27 6.07 -2.18
CA ILE A 236 -6.28 7.18 -1.20
C ILE A 236 -6.51 8.52 -1.93
N PHE A 237 -5.95 8.67 -3.13
CA PHE A 237 -6.19 9.85 -3.96
C PHE A 237 -7.66 9.96 -4.35
N ALA A 238 -8.30 8.85 -4.74
CA ALA A 238 -9.74 8.77 -4.97
C ALA A 238 -10.53 9.12 -3.72
N GLU A 239 -10.19 8.53 -2.57
CA GLU A 239 -10.83 8.77 -1.28
C GLU A 239 -10.84 10.26 -0.92
N SER A 240 -9.77 10.99 -1.23
CA SER A 240 -9.67 12.44 -0.99
C SER A 240 -10.71 13.29 -1.72
N TYR A 241 -11.39 12.73 -2.73
CA TYR A 241 -12.44 13.40 -3.52
C TYR A 241 -13.86 12.99 -3.13
N ILE A 242 -14.04 11.97 -2.27
CA ILE A 242 -15.37 11.40 -1.96
C ILE A 242 -16.39 12.48 -1.60
N PHE A 243 -16.03 13.44 -0.76
CA PHE A 243 -16.98 14.43 -0.24
C PHE A 243 -17.06 15.72 -1.06
N CYS A 244 -16.25 15.92 -2.09
CA CYS A 244 -16.24 17.16 -2.86
C CYS A 244 -16.45 16.98 -4.38
N GLU A 245 -15.92 15.90 -4.96
CA GLU A 245 -15.93 15.64 -6.41
C GLU A 245 -16.11 14.13 -6.68
N PRO A 246 -17.33 13.57 -6.47
CA PRO A 246 -17.56 12.13 -6.55
C PRO A 246 -17.19 11.52 -7.91
N ASP A 247 -17.36 12.23 -9.01
CA ASP A 247 -16.97 11.73 -10.34
C ASP A 247 -15.45 11.52 -10.44
N LYS A 248 -14.67 12.44 -9.86
CA LYS A 248 -13.20 12.25 -9.76
C LYS A 248 -12.84 11.10 -8.84
N ALA A 249 -13.53 10.96 -7.70
CA ALA A 249 -13.34 9.84 -6.80
C ALA A 249 -13.52 8.51 -7.54
N LEU A 250 -14.65 8.35 -8.23
CA LEU A 250 -14.98 7.16 -9.01
C LEU A 250 -13.97 6.89 -10.13
N HIS A 251 -13.51 7.92 -10.83
CA HIS A 251 -12.47 7.78 -11.84
C HIS A 251 -11.17 7.21 -11.26
N PHE A 252 -10.66 7.75 -10.15
CA PHE A 252 -9.43 7.28 -9.54
C PHE A 252 -9.59 5.91 -8.84
N PHE A 253 -10.77 5.59 -8.29
CA PHE A 253 -11.07 4.25 -7.82
C PHE A 253 -10.99 3.22 -8.96
N GLU A 254 -11.55 3.51 -10.14
CA GLU A 254 -11.46 2.60 -11.28
C GLU A 254 -10.02 2.44 -11.77
N LEU A 255 -9.20 3.50 -11.76
CA LEU A 255 -7.76 3.38 -12.04
C LEU A 255 -7.05 2.46 -11.03
N SER A 256 -7.36 2.61 -9.73
CA SER A 256 -6.83 1.73 -8.68
C SER A 256 -7.24 0.27 -8.90
N LEU A 257 -8.54 0.02 -9.14
CA LEU A 257 -9.07 -1.31 -9.41
C LEU A 257 -8.48 -1.94 -10.67
N SER A 258 -8.24 -1.14 -11.72
CA SER A 258 -7.56 -1.59 -12.94
C SER A 258 -6.14 -2.11 -12.66
N GLU A 259 -5.38 -1.45 -11.78
CA GLU A 259 -4.06 -1.95 -11.38
C GLU A 259 -4.18 -3.21 -10.49
N LEU A 260 -5.14 -3.26 -9.56
CA LEU A 260 -5.37 -4.40 -8.65
C LEU A 260 -5.82 -5.66 -9.38
N ARG A 261 -6.63 -5.54 -10.44
CA ARG A 261 -7.09 -6.69 -11.25
C ARG A 261 -5.94 -7.42 -11.98
N LYS A 262 -4.80 -6.76 -12.17
CA LYS A 262 -3.59 -7.36 -12.76
C LYS A 262 -2.79 -8.19 -11.74
N LEU A 263 -3.15 -8.13 -10.46
CA LEU A 263 -2.45 -8.80 -9.36
C LEU A 263 -3.29 -9.98 -8.86
N LYS A 264 -2.62 -11.10 -8.53
CA LYS A 264 -3.29 -12.33 -8.06
C LYS A 264 -2.91 -12.74 -6.63
N ASN A 265 -2.02 -11.99 -5.97
CA ASN A 265 -1.62 -12.31 -4.60
C ASN A 265 -2.73 -11.94 -3.58
N ASN A 266 -2.73 -12.61 -2.43
CA ASN A 266 -3.77 -12.46 -1.40
C ASN A 266 -3.91 -11.01 -0.91
N LYS A 267 -2.80 -10.28 -0.75
CA LYS A 267 -2.81 -8.89 -0.29
C LYS A 267 -3.52 -7.97 -1.29
N SER A 268 -3.30 -8.18 -2.58
CA SER A 268 -3.98 -7.42 -3.63
C SER A 268 -5.47 -7.73 -3.71
N LEU A 269 -5.87 -8.98 -3.48
CA LEU A 269 -7.28 -9.39 -3.42
C LEU A 269 -8.01 -8.72 -2.24
N LEU A 270 -7.38 -8.69 -1.06
CA LEU A 270 -7.91 -7.98 0.10
C LEU A 270 -8.01 -6.47 -0.16
N LYS A 271 -6.95 -5.86 -0.73
CA LYS A 271 -6.96 -4.45 -1.08
C LYS A 271 -8.04 -4.13 -2.12
N ARG A 272 -8.26 -5.01 -3.11
CA ARG A 272 -9.32 -4.84 -4.10
C ARG A 272 -10.69 -4.79 -3.45
N LYS A 273 -11.02 -5.72 -2.55
CA LYS A 273 -12.29 -5.71 -1.81
C LYS A 273 -12.48 -4.41 -1.02
N LEU A 274 -11.43 -3.90 -0.37
CA LEU A 274 -11.49 -2.62 0.35
C LEU A 274 -11.79 -1.45 -0.61
N VAL A 275 -11.14 -1.39 -1.76
CA VAL A 275 -11.36 -0.32 -2.76
C VAL A 275 -12.76 -0.43 -3.36
N GLU A 276 -13.23 -1.64 -3.69
CA GLU A 276 -14.60 -1.89 -4.17
C GLU A 276 -15.62 -1.42 -3.14
N ASN A 277 -15.44 -1.76 -1.86
CA ASN A 277 -16.34 -1.33 -0.79
C ASN A 277 -16.36 0.19 -0.59
N THR A 278 -15.18 0.85 -0.61
CA THR A 278 -15.09 2.33 -0.53
C THR A 278 -15.72 3.00 -1.77
N THR A 279 -15.62 2.36 -2.94
CA THR A 279 -16.31 2.81 -4.16
C THR A 279 -17.83 2.71 -3.98
N ALA A 280 -18.32 1.60 -3.43
CA ALA A 280 -19.75 1.42 -3.13
C ALA A 280 -20.23 2.48 -2.14
N PHE A 281 -19.48 2.73 -1.06
CA PHE A 281 -19.75 3.81 -0.12
C PHE A 281 -19.92 5.18 -0.83
N CYS A 282 -18.94 5.55 -1.69
CA CYS A 282 -19.02 6.78 -2.46
C CYS A 282 -20.30 6.85 -3.31
N CYS A 283 -20.62 5.78 -4.04
CA CYS A 283 -21.85 5.70 -4.84
C CYS A 283 -23.11 5.88 -3.99
N ILE A 284 -23.20 5.18 -2.85
CA ILE A 284 -24.39 5.17 -1.99
C ILE A 284 -24.65 6.56 -1.38
N ILE A 285 -23.62 7.24 -0.86
CA ILE A 285 -23.80 8.56 -0.23
C ILE A 285 -24.21 9.64 -1.24
N HIS A 286 -23.86 9.49 -2.52
CA HIS A 286 -24.18 10.43 -3.59
C HIS A 286 -25.36 10.00 -4.47
N ASN A 287 -26.09 8.93 -4.11
CA ASN A 287 -27.20 8.37 -4.88
C ASN A 287 -26.81 7.97 -6.32
N ILE A 288 -25.57 7.54 -6.53
CA ILE A 288 -25.09 7.01 -7.80
C ILE A 288 -25.37 5.51 -7.83
N PRO A 289 -25.77 4.91 -8.98
CA PRO A 289 -25.96 3.47 -9.08
C PRO A 289 -24.70 2.69 -8.67
N VAL A 290 -24.86 1.74 -7.75
CA VAL A 290 -23.76 0.94 -7.24
C VAL A 290 -23.78 -0.47 -7.85
N LYS A 291 -22.60 -1.01 -8.16
CA LYS A 291 -22.45 -2.42 -8.53
C LYS A 291 -22.55 -3.26 -7.26
N LEU A 292 -23.53 -4.17 -7.18
CA LEU A 292 -23.76 -5.01 -6.00
C LEU A 292 -22.55 -5.85 -5.63
N GLU A 293 -21.77 -6.27 -6.61
CA GLU A 293 -20.51 -7.01 -6.43
C GLU A 293 -19.39 -6.20 -5.70
N TYR A 294 -19.56 -4.89 -5.56
CA TYR A 294 -18.61 -4.03 -4.83
C TYR A 294 -18.94 -3.90 -3.34
N ILE A 295 -20.11 -4.39 -2.91
CA ILE A 295 -20.52 -4.31 -1.52
C ILE A 295 -20.06 -5.59 -0.80
N HIS A 296 -19.01 -5.46 -0.01
CA HIS A 296 -18.40 -6.57 0.73
C HIS A 296 -18.62 -6.48 2.23
N ASP A 297 -19.16 -5.37 2.74
CA ASP A 297 -19.35 -5.10 4.17
C ASP A 297 -20.84 -4.92 4.47
N ASP A 298 -21.31 -5.58 5.53
CA ASP A 298 -22.68 -5.46 6.02
C ASP A 298 -23.08 -4.02 6.36
N ALA A 299 -22.10 -3.17 6.74
CA ALA A 299 -22.36 -1.76 7.02
C ALA A 299 -22.79 -1.00 5.75
N GLU A 300 -22.20 -1.31 4.58
CA GLU A 300 -22.60 -0.68 3.33
C GLU A 300 -23.94 -1.22 2.81
N ILE A 301 -24.27 -2.48 3.10
CA ILE A 301 -25.62 -3.02 2.87
C ILE A 301 -26.63 -2.25 3.72
N ALA A 302 -26.35 -2.02 5.00
CA ALA A 302 -27.20 -1.25 5.89
C ALA A 302 -27.35 0.21 5.42
N LEU A 303 -26.25 0.85 4.98
CA LEU A 303 -26.29 2.20 4.43
C LEU A 303 -27.20 2.27 3.18
N GLN A 304 -27.11 1.27 2.30
CA GLN A 304 -28.00 1.18 1.14
C GLN A 304 -29.47 1.02 1.55
N CYS A 305 -29.76 0.20 2.58
CA CYS A 305 -31.10 0.07 3.14
C CYS A 305 -31.61 1.42 3.68
N ILE A 306 -30.76 2.18 4.40
CA ILE A 306 -31.11 3.53 4.90
C ILE A 306 -31.51 4.45 3.73
N ARG A 307 -30.70 4.47 2.65
CA ARG A 307 -30.99 5.30 1.46
C ARG A 307 -32.28 4.89 0.75
N GLN A 308 -32.70 3.64 0.91
CA GLN A 308 -33.99 3.13 0.38
C GLN A 308 -35.15 3.26 1.38
N ASN A 309 -34.99 3.95 2.51
CA ASN A 309 -35.97 4.09 3.60
C ASN A 309 -36.36 2.74 4.27
N LYS A 310 -35.49 1.72 4.16
CA LYS A 310 -35.67 0.41 4.79
C LYS A 310 -34.98 0.37 6.18
N ASN A 311 -35.32 1.33 7.05
CA ASN A 311 -34.62 1.53 8.32
C ASN A 311 -34.67 0.32 9.25
N SER A 312 -35.79 -0.42 9.28
CA SER A 312 -35.93 -1.64 10.09
C SER A 312 -34.93 -2.74 9.68
N GLU A 313 -34.65 -2.85 8.38
CA GLU A 313 -33.72 -3.82 7.83
C GLU A 313 -32.27 -3.40 8.14
N ALA A 314 -31.95 -2.12 7.95
CA ALA A 314 -30.68 -1.54 8.34
C ALA A 314 -30.36 -1.74 9.83
N CYS A 315 -31.34 -1.52 10.72
CA CYS A 315 -31.18 -1.75 12.16
C CYS A 315 -30.87 -3.22 12.49
N LYS A 316 -31.51 -4.17 11.82
CA LYS A 316 -31.23 -5.60 12.03
C LYS A 316 -29.80 -5.94 11.66
N ILE A 317 -29.33 -5.47 10.50
CA ILE A 317 -27.95 -5.70 10.03
C ILE A 317 -26.94 -5.06 10.99
N LEU A 318 -27.10 -3.79 11.31
CA LEU A 318 -26.15 -3.06 12.15
C LEU A 318 -26.07 -3.60 13.58
N ASN A 319 -27.18 -4.12 14.13
CA ASN A 319 -27.18 -4.71 15.47
C ASN A 319 -26.48 -6.08 15.53
N GLN A 320 -26.24 -6.73 14.41
CA GLN A 320 -25.46 -7.98 14.34
C GLN A 320 -23.94 -7.70 14.33
N ILE A 321 -23.52 -6.46 14.01
CA ILE A 321 -22.10 -6.10 14.00
C ILE A 321 -21.61 -5.90 15.44
N SER A 322 -20.71 -6.79 15.88
CA SER A 322 -19.99 -6.64 17.14
C SER A 322 -18.91 -5.55 17.02
N ASN A 323 -18.74 -4.73 18.04
CA ASN A 323 -17.71 -3.68 18.09
C ASN A 323 -17.80 -2.68 16.91
N ARG A 324 -18.98 -2.12 16.69
CA ARG A 324 -19.22 -1.12 15.64
C ARG A 324 -18.20 0.03 15.68
N THR A 325 -17.79 0.47 14.50
CA THR A 325 -16.99 1.67 14.28
C THR A 325 -17.84 2.95 14.45
N ALA A 326 -17.19 4.12 14.49
CA ALA A 326 -17.91 5.40 14.58
C ALA A 326 -18.89 5.61 13.41
N ILE A 327 -18.51 5.22 12.18
CA ILE A 327 -19.37 5.35 11.00
C ILE A 327 -20.58 4.39 11.08
N GLN A 328 -20.40 3.18 11.61
CA GLN A 328 -21.50 2.21 11.80
C GLN A 328 -22.46 2.64 12.90
N ASP A 329 -21.97 3.25 13.99
CA ASP A 329 -22.82 3.88 15.00
C ASP A 329 -23.60 5.08 14.42
N PHE A 330 -22.99 5.85 13.52
CA PHE A 330 -23.67 6.92 12.80
C PHE A 330 -24.77 6.38 11.88
N TYR A 331 -24.55 5.31 11.12
CA TYR A 331 -25.60 4.68 10.31
C TYR A 331 -26.77 4.19 11.18
N LEU A 332 -26.47 3.57 12.31
CA LEU A 332 -27.51 3.11 13.23
C LEU A 332 -28.31 4.29 13.78
N SER A 333 -27.65 5.44 14.07
CA SER A 333 -28.34 6.65 14.55
C SER A 333 -29.35 7.20 13.52
N ILE A 334 -29.01 7.12 12.22
CA ILE A 334 -29.94 7.50 11.14
C ILE A 334 -31.12 6.52 11.08
N ALA A 335 -30.82 5.22 11.07
CA ALA A 335 -31.85 4.18 10.96
C ALA A 335 -32.84 4.16 12.15
N THR A 336 -32.39 4.58 13.34
CA THR A 336 -33.22 4.65 14.56
C THR A 336 -33.75 6.04 14.87
N ASN A 337 -33.32 7.06 14.14
CA ASN A 337 -33.54 8.49 14.45
C ASN A 337 -33.10 8.85 15.88
N ASP A 338 -31.95 8.31 16.35
CA ASP A 338 -31.41 8.49 17.69
C ASP A 338 -30.32 9.58 17.70
N GLU A 339 -30.68 10.79 18.15
CA GLU A 339 -29.75 11.92 18.28
C GLU A 339 -28.67 11.72 19.37
N GLY A 340 -28.94 10.88 20.38
CA GLY A 340 -27.96 10.53 21.40
C GLY A 340 -26.84 9.69 20.81
N LEU A 341 -27.20 8.68 20.03
CA LEU A 341 -26.24 7.82 19.30
C LEU A 341 -25.49 8.61 18.23
N ARG A 342 -26.17 9.54 17.54
CA ARG A 342 -25.55 10.43 16.55
C ARG A 342 -24.44 11.28 17.17
N ARG A 343 -24.69 11.91 18.31
CA ARG A 343 -23.67 12.67 19.06
C ARG A 343 -22.54 11.79 19.53
N LYS A 344 -22.83 10.58 20.02
CA LYS A 344 -21.81 9.61 20.42
C LYS A 344 -20.90 9.23 19.25
N ALA A 345 -21.45 8.94 18.07
CA ALA A 345 -20.72 8.65 16.86
C ALA A 345 -19.79 9.82 16.46
N TYR A 346 -20.29 11.05 16.49
CA TYR A 346 -19.51 12.25 16.21
C TYR A 346 -18.29 12.37 17.16
N HIS A 347 -18.50 12.22 18.47
CA HIS A 347 -17.40 12.25 19.44
C HIS A 347 -16.38 11.13 19.26
N ARG A 348 -16.81 9.96 18.78
CA ARG A 348 -15.86 8.88 18.43
C ARG A 348 -15.01 9.24 17.23
N PHE A 349 -15.54 9.84 16.18
CA PHE A 349 -14.74 10.32 15.04
C PHE A 349 -13.67 11.32 15.50
N LEU A 350 -14.02 12.27 16.39
CA LEU A 350 -13.05 13.20 16.96
C LEU A 350 -11.96 12.49 17.77
N LYS A 351 -12.36 11.54 18.62
CA LYS A 351 -11.45 10.78 19.47
C LYS A 351 -10.49 9.90 18.65
N ASP A 352 -11.01 9.31 17.58
CA ASP A 352 -10.25 8.44 16.68
C ASP A 352 -9.39 9.25 15.70
N GLY A 353 -9.40 10.58 15.76
CA GLY A 353 -8.64 11.48 14.88
C GLY A 353 -9.09 11.43 13.42
N ASN A 354 -10.29 10.92 13.15
CA ASN A 354 -10.82 10.76 11.80
C ASN A 354 -11.73 11.94 11.41
N LEU A 355 -11.11 13.10 11.19
CA LEU A 355 -11.82 14.35 10.89
C LEU A 355 -12.39 14.37 9.46
N PHE A 356 -11.75 13.68 8.53
CA PHE A 356 -12.19 13.65 7.14
C PHE A 356 -13.59 13.05 7.00
N TYR A 357 -13.86 11.92 7.66
CA TYR A 357 -15.13 11.21 7.56
C TYR A 357 -16.27 11.86 8.37
N ILE A 358 -15.99 12.83 9.24
CA ILE A 358 -17.04 13.63 9.90
C ILE A 358 -17.95 14.32 8.88
N LYS A 359 -17.44 14.65 7.70
CA LYS A 359 -18.21 15.27 6.60
C LYS A 359 -19.44 14.46 6.17
N ILE A 360 -19.51 13.18 6.51
CA ILE A 360 -20.68 12.35 6.23
C ILE A 360 -21.94 12.84 6.95
N PHE A 361 -21.78 13.51 8.10
CA PHE A 361 -22.91 14.08 8.86
C PHE A 361 -23.64 15.21 8.12
N ASP A 362 -22.94 15.88 7.17
CA ASP A 362 -23.52 16.93 6.34
C ASP A 362 -24.25 16.35 5.12
N ILE A 363 -23.83 15.18 4.63
CA ILE A 363 -24.40 14.52 3.43
C ILE A 363 -25.61 13.66 3.78
N LEU A 364 -25.56 12.97 4.91
CA LEU A 364 -26.64 12.08 5.39
C LEU A 364 -27.39 12.77 6.55
N LYS A 365 -28.29 13.68 6.17
CA LYS A 365 -29.16 14.39 7.14
C LYS A 365 -30.43 13.62 7.35
#